data_48adb143b5f735489ded0eac511ce674
#
_entry.id   48adb143b5f735489ded0eac511ce674
#
_cell.length_a   1.000
_cell.length_b   1.000
_cell.length_c   1.000
_cell.angle_alpha   90.00
_cell.angle_beta   90.00
_cell.angle_gamma   90.00
#
_symmetry.space_group_name_H-M   'P 1'
#
loop_
_entity.id
_entity.type
_entity.pdbx_description
1 polymer ?
#
loop_
_entity_poly.entity_id
_entity_poly.type
_entity_poly.pdbx_seq_one_letter_code
_entity_poly.pdbx_strand_id
1 'polypeptide(L)'
;MYFCEKRELNCLKRLILQRIIYIILMDSNNLTPLRKGMVGVQFLFVAFGATVLVPLLVGLDPSTALFTAGIGTLIFHAVTRGKVPVFLGSSFAFIAPIIKATELYGLPGTLSGMVGVALVYFVMSALVKWQGVRVIERLFPPVVIGPVIILIGLSLAGTGVNMAKENWVLALLSLVTAVVVSMK
;
A
#
# COMPACT_ATOMS: atom_id res chain seq x y z
N MET A 1 -32.33 -20.24 -2.54
CA MET A 1 -31.13 -20.71 -3.25
C MET A 1 -29.96 -19.71 -3.14
N TYR A 2 -30.19 -18.40 -3.10
CA TYR A 2 -29.14 -17.34 -2.94
C TYR A 2 -28.43 -17.27 -1.58
N PHE A 3 -28.98 -17.87 -0.54
CA PHE A 3 -28.41 -17.79 0.82
C PHE A 3 -27.30 -18.83 1.09
N CYS A 4 -27.24 -19.90 0.31
CA CYS A 4 -26.24 -20.96 0.46
C CYS A 4 -24.92 -20.59 -0.21
N GLU A 5 -24.99 -19.92 -1.36
CA GLU A 5 -23.84 -19.49 -2.17
C GLU A 5 -22.97 -18.44 -1.45
N LYS A 6 -23.60 -17.53 -0.71
CA LYS A 6 -22.90 -16.48 0.06
C LYS A 6 -22.09 -17.01 1.25
N ARG A 7 -22.49 -18.17 1.78
CA ARG A 7 -21.79 -18.84 2.89
C ARG A 7 -20.56 -19.60 2.38
N GLU A 8 -20.66 -20.23 1.22
CA GLU A 8 -19.57 -20.91 0.53
C GLU A 8 -18.48 -19.90 0.10
N LEU A 9 -18.87 -18.77 -0.50
CA LEU A 9 -17.94 -17.72 -0.93
C LEU A 9 -17.18 -17.09 0.25
N ASN A 10 -17.84 -16.89 1.37
CA ASN A 10 -17.18 -16.36 2.59
C ASN A 10 -16.26 -17.41 3.23
N CYS A 11 -16.61 -18.69 3.16
CA CYS A 11 -15.75 -19.77 3.60
C CYS A 11 -14.51 -19.90 2.72
N LEU A 12 -14.68 -19.84 1.39
CA LEU A 12 -13.59 -19.88 0.42
C LEU A 12 -12.64 -18.68 0.57
N LYS A 13 -13.18 -17.46 0.73
CA LYS A 13 -12.40 -16.25 0.99
C LYS A 13 -11.60 -16.36 2.29
N ARG A 14 -12.22 -16.87 3.35
CA ARG A 14 -11.54 -17.10 4.62
C ARG A 14 -10.42 -18.14 4.50
N LEU A 15 -10.67 -19.23 3.78
CA LEU A 15 -9.65 -20.26 3.52
C LEU A 15 -8.50 -19.74 2.65
N ILE A 16 -8.79 -18.96 1.61
CA ILE A 16 -7.77 -18.34 0.76
C ILE A 16 -6.96 -17.31 1.56
N LEU A 17 -7.61 -16.44 2.32
CA LEU A 17 -6.93 -15.46 3.17
C LEU A 17 -6.08 -16.15 4.26
N GLN A 18 -6.62 -17.17 4.93
CA GLN A 18 -5.85 -17.96 5.90
C GLN A 18 -4.69 -18.70 5.24
N ARG A 19 -4.86 -19.24 4.03
CA ARG A 19 -3.76 -19.87 3.29
C ARG A 19 -2.69 -18.86 2.88
N ILE A 20 -3.07 -17.70 2.39
CA ILE A 20 -2.13 -16.64 2.02
C ILE A 20 -1.36 -16.14 3.26
N ILE A 21 -2.06 -15.86 4.35
CA ILE A 21 -1.44 -15.45 5.62
C ILE A 21 -0.56 -16.59 6.17
N TYR A 22 -1.01 -17.83 6.07
CA TYR A 22 -0.27 -19.02 6.52
C TYR A 22 1.00 -19.23 5.66
N ILE A 23 0.91 -19.06 4.34
CA ILE A 23 2.06 -19.15 3.43
C ILE A 23 3.06 -18.03 3.74
N ILE A 24 2.60 -16.79 3.92
CA ILE A 24 3.46 -15.65 4.26
C ILE A 24 4.12 -15.83 5.64
N LEU A 25 3.38 -16.35 6.63
CA LEU A 25 3.90 -16.54 7.98
C LEU A 25 4.74 -17.82 8.15
N MET A 26 4.39 -18.92 7.47
CA MET A 26 5.16 -20.17 7.55
C MET A 26 6.44 -20.14 6.71
N ASP A 27 6.42 -19.44 5.58
CA ASP A 27 7.62 -19.39 4.73
C ASP A 27 8.74 -18.59 5.39
N SER A 28 8.41 -17.62 6.26
CA SER A 28 9.41 -16.83 6.98
C SER A 28 10.21 -17.62 8.02
N ASN A 29 9.66 -18.70 8.60
CA ASN A 29 10.33 -19.49 9.63
C ASN A 29 11.20 -20.63 9.06
N ASN A 30 10.86 -21.13 7.86
CA ASN A 30 11.57 -22.24 7.20
C ASN A 30 12.58 -21.79 6.13
N LEU A 31 12.70 -20.48 5.88
CA LEU A 31 13.68 -19.96 4.93
C LEU A 31 15.10 -20.06 5.50
N THR A 32 16.00 -20.61 4.71
CA THR A 32 17.45 -20.53 4.99
C THR A 32 17.88 -19.06 5.12
N PRO A 33 18.88 -18.74 5.95
CA PRO A 33 19.33 -17.36 6.17
C PRO A 33 19.66 -16.62 4.87
N LEU A 34 20.17 -17.34 3.86
CA LEU A 34 20.45 -16.80 2.54
C LEU A 34 19.17 -16.36 1.81
N ARG A 35 18.12 -17.17 1.83
CA ARG A 35 16.83 -16.82 1.23
C ARG A 35 16.16 -15.64 1.94
N LYS A 36 16.26 -15.56 3.27
CA LYS A 36 15.79 -14.39 4.03
C LYS A 36 16.51 -13.12 3.60
N GLY A 37 17.82 -13.19 3.38
CA GLY A 37 18.61 -12.07 2.86
C GLY A 37 18.17 -11.63 1.46
N MET A 38 17.97 -12.59 0.55
CA MET A 38 17.52 -12.28 -0.83
C MET A 38 16.12 -11.61 -0.84
N VAL A 39 15.19 -12.14 -0.06
CA VAL A 39 13.84 -11.54 0.08
C VAL A 39 13.93 -10.14 0.70
N GLY A 40 14.78 -9.95 1.70
CA GLY A 40 15.02 -8.63 2.31
C GLY A 40 15.56 -7.61 1.31
N VAL A 41 16.52 -7.98 0.49
CA VAL A 41 17.05 -7.13 -0.59
C VAL A 41 15.97 -6.81 -1.63
N GLN A 42 15.17 -7.79 -2.04
CA GLN A 42 14.05 -7.58 -2.96
C GLN A 42 13.03 -6.58 -2.39
N PHE A 43 12.67 -6.73 -1.12
CA PHE A 43 11.79 -5.78 -0.44
C PHE A 43 12.36 -4.36 -0.39
N LEU A 44 13.66 -4.22 -0.19
CA LEU A 44 14.34 -2.93 -0.20
C LEU A 44 14.19 -2.24 -1.55
N PHE A 45 14.42 -2.94 -2.65
CA PHE A 45 14.25 -2.37 -4.01
C PHE A 45 12.80 -1.95 -4.28
N VAL A 46 11.82 -2.79 -3.94
CA VAL A 46 10.39 -2.49 -4.15
C VAL A 46 9.94 -1.30 -3.29
N ALA A 47 10.32 -1.28 -2.02
CA ALA A 47 9.96 -0.21 -1.10
C ALA A 47 10.64 1.11 -1.45
N PHE A 48 11.92 1.07 -1.86
CA PHE A 48 12.70 2.24 -2.25
C PHE A 48 12.07 2.95 -3.45
N GLY A 49 11.68 2.22 -4.50
CA GLY A 49 11.08 2.79 -5.70
C GLY A 49 9.85 3.64 -5.38
N ALA A 50 8.89 3.11 -4.65
CA ALA A 50 7.66 3.82 -4.28
C ALA A 50 7.94 4.99 -3.32
N THR A 51 8.83 4.81 -2.33
CA THR A 51 9.10 5.81 -1.30
C THR A 51 9.88 7.01 -1.83
N VAL A 52 10.66 6.84 -2.90
CA VAL A 52 11.39 7.92 -3.57
C VAL A 52 10.53 8.58 -4.65
N LEU A 53 9.81 7.78 -5.44
CA LEU A 53 9.05 8.29 -6.58
C LEU A 53 7.89 9.19 -6.15
N VAL A 54 7.14 8.83 -5.13
CA VAL A 54 5.98 9.61 -4.67
C VAL A 54 6.38 11.03 -4.23
N PRO A 55 7.38 11.24 -3.36
CA PRO A 55 7.85 12.57 -3.01
C PRO A 55 8.30 13.39 -4.22
N LEU A 56 9.04 12.79 -5.15
CA LEU A 56 9.49 13.44 -6.38
C LEU A 56 8.33 13.95 -7.24
N LEU A 57 7.29 13.12 -7.40
CA LEU A 57 6.10 13.51 -8.18
C LEU A 57 5.29 14.64 -7.53
N VAL A 58 5.36 14.75 -6.22
CA VAL A 58 4.62 15.75 -5.43
C VAL A 58 5.44 17.01 -5.17
N GLY A 59 6.74 17.00 -5.48
CA GLY A 59 7.66 18.11 -5.23
C GLY A 59 8.15 18.19 -3.78
N LEU A 60 8.13 17.07 -3.05
CA LEU A 60 8.68 16.94 -1.71
C LEU A 60 10.10 16.36 -1.76
N ASP A 61 10.89 16.62 -0.71
CA ASP A 61 12.24 16.05 -0.61
C ASP A 61 12.21 14.55 -0.32
N PRO A 62 12.78 13.71 -1.21
CA PRO A 62 12.83 12.25 -1.02
C PRO A 62 13.63 11.82 0.21
N SER A 63 14.65 12.58 0.60
CA SER A 63 15.49 12.25 1.75
C SER A 63 14.69 12.32 3.04
N THR A 64 13.88 13.36 3.19
CA THR A 64 12.97 13.52 4.33
C THR A 64 11.91 12.43 4.35
N ALA A 65 11.37 12.06 3.19
CA ALA A 65 10.38 10.99 3.09
C ALA A 65 10.96 9.61 3.45
N LEU A 66 12.18 9.30 3.00
CA LEU A 66 12.87 8.06 3.37
C LEU A 66 13.15 7.98 4.87
N PHE A 67 13.64 9.08 5.45
CA PHE A 67 13.94 9.15 6.87
C PHE A 67 12.68 8.96 7.73
N THR A 68 11.60 9.66 7.40
CA THR A 68 10.33 9.55 8.13
C THR A 68 9.67 8.18 7.94
N ALA A 69 9.74 7.58 6.75
CA ALA A 69 9.28 6.22 6.50
C ALA A 69 10.06 5.18 7.33
N GLY A 70 11.38 5.37 7.44
CA GLY A 70 12.23 4.52 8.28
C GLY A 70 11.86 4.61 9.76
N ILE A 71 11.76 5.82 10.31
CA ILE A 71 11.34 6.04 11.70
C ILE A 71 9.93 5.50 11.94
N GLY A 72 8.98 5.80 11.04
CA GLY A 72 7.60 5.30 11.14
C GLY A 72 7.55 3.77 11.17
N THR A 73 8.34 3.10 10.33
CA THR A 73 8.46 1.65 10.32
C THR A 73 9.03 1.10 11.62
N LEU A 74 10.07 1.72 12.18
CA LEU A 74 10.64 1.31 13.46
C LEU A 74 9.64 1.46 14.62
N ILE A 75 8.94 2.58 14.68
CA ILE A 75 7.87 2.80 15.68
C ILE A 75 6.78 1.75 15.53
N PHE A 76 6.35 1.45 14.30
CA PHE A 76 5.35 0.43 14.03
C PHE A 76 5.81 -0.96 14.50
N HIS A 77 7.05 -1.35 14.22
CA HIS A 77 7.61 -2.62 14.70
C HIS A 77 7.73 -2.68 16.23
N ALA A 78 8.09 -1.58 16.87
CA ALA A 78 8.12 -1.49 18.33
C ALA A 78 6.72 -1.68 18.95
N VAL A 79 5.71 -0.99 18.40
CA VAL A 79 4.31 -1.08 18.88
C VAL A 79 3.71 -2.46 18.61
N THR A 80 3.96 -3.04 17.45
CA THR A 80 3.45 -4.38 17.07
C THR A 80 4.29 -5.53 17.65
N ARG A 81 5.40 -5.21 18.33
CA ARG A 81 6.36 -6.19 18.86
C ARG A 81 6.86 -7.17 17.80
N GLY A 82 7.06 -6.70 16.57
CA GLY A 82 7.52 -7.52 15.45
C GLY A 82 6.53 -8.58 14.94
N LYS A 83 5.27 -8.56 15.42
CA LYS A 83 4.25 -9.55 15.00
C LYS A 83 3.79 -9.36 13.55
N VAL A 84 3.92 -8.15 13.02
CA VAL A 84 3.52 -7.82 11.66
C VAL A 84 4.73 -7.27 10.91
N PRO A 85 5.41 -8.08 10.07
CA PRO A 85 6.58 -7.66 9.32
C PRO A 85 6.14 -6.86 8.08
N VAL A 86 5.83 -5.57 8.26
CA VAL A 86 5.41 -4.66 7.18
C VAL A 86 6.30 -3.42 7.19
N PHE A 87 6.72 -2.99 6.00
CA PHE A 87 7.37 -1.71 5.77
C PHE A 87 6.31 -0.63 5.52
N LEU A 88 6.44 0.51 6.18
CA LEU A 88 5.58 1.68 5.97
C LEU A 88 6.26 2.61 4.97
N GLY A 89 5.69 2.73 3.79
CA GLY A 89 6.19 3.60 2.72
C GLY A 89 5.13 4.54 2.19
N SER A 90 5.51 5.34 1.19
CA SER A 90 4.61 6.26 0.52
C SER A 90 3.52 5.53 -0.27
N SER A 91 2.31 6.09 -0.28
CA SER A 91 1.17 5.54 -1.01
C SER A 91 0.86 6.37 -2.24
N PHE A 92 0.75 5.72 -3.39
CA PHE A 92 0.34 6.36 -4.66
C PHE A 92 -1.07 6.97 -4.59
N ALA A 93 -1.95 6.47 -3.72
CA ALA A 93 -3.30 7.01 -3.53
C ALA A 93 -3.30 8.48 -3.04
N PHE A 94 -2.23 8.91 -2.38
CA PHE A 94 -2.12 10.27 -1.87
C PHE A 94 -1.54 11.27 -2.87
N ILE A 95 -1.01 10.85 -4.02
CA ILE A 95 -0.37 11.75 -4.99
C ILE A 95 -1.35 12.84 -5.45
N ALA A 96 -2.51 12.46 -5.97
CA ALA A 96 -3.49 13.40 -6.49
C ALA A 96 -4.04 14.35 -5.40
N PRO A 97 -4.44 13.88 -4.19
CA PRO A 97 -4.85 14.74 -3.10
C PRO A 97 -3.76 15.72 -2.64
N ILE A 98 -2.50 15.27 -2.56
CA ILE A 98 -1.38 16.12 -2.10
C ILE A 98 -1.08 17.20 -3.14
N ILE A 99 -1.00 16.85 -4.43
CA ILE A 99 -0.79 17.83 -5.51
C ILE A 99 -1.88 18.92 -5.43
N LYS A 100 -3.14 18.49 -5.36
CA LYS A 100 -4.27 19.43 -5.31
C LYS A 100 -4.27 20.31 -4.06
N ALA A 101 -3.95 19.75 -2.90
CA ALA A 101 -3.84 20.50 -1.66
C ALA A 101 -2.68 21.50 -1.72
N THR A 102 -1.56 21.12 -2.33
CA THR A 102 -0.38 21.99 -2.47
C THR A 102 -0.68 23.16 -3.42
N GLU A 103 -1.43 22.94 -4.49
CA GLU A 103 -1.88 24.00 -5.40
C GLU A 103 -2.80 25.03 -4.69
N LEU A 104 -3.70 24.56 -3.82
CA LEU A 104 -4.71 25.41 -3.19
C LEU A 104 -4.22 26.10 -1.91
N TYR A 105 -3.44 25.41 -1.08
CA TYR A 105 -3.08 25.85 0.28
C TYR A 105 -1.57 25.98 0.50
N GLY A 106 -0.77 25.67 -0.52
CA GLY A 106 0.68 25.63 -0.40
C GLY A 106 1.18 24.45 0.44
N LEU A 107 2.49 24.34 0.57
CA LEU A 107 3.15 23.25 1.29
C LEU A 107 2.77 23.18 2.79
N PRO A 108 2.73 24.31 3.56
CA PRO A 108 2.35 24.25 4.98
C PRO A 108 0.92 23.76 5.20
N GLY A 109 -0.02 24.18 4.34
CA GLY A 109 -1.42 23.73 4.39
C GLY A 109 -1.54 22.23 4.10
N THR A 110 -0.79 21.74 3.12
CA THR A 110 -0.74 20.30 2.79
C THR A 110 -0.21 19.48 3.95
N LEU A 111 0.88 19.91 4.59
CA LEU A 111 1.46 19.20 5.73
C LEU A 111 0.48 19.17 6.92
N SER A 112 -0.24 20.25 7.20
CA SER A 112 -1.27 20.26 8.25
C SER A 112 -2.42 19.30 7.91
N GLY A 113 -2.81 19.21 6.64
CA GLY A 113 -3.78 18.22 6.16
C GLY A 113 -3.32 16.78 6.37
N MET A 114 -2.04 16.49 6.16
CA MET A 114 -1.47 15.15 6.42
C MET A 114 -1.52 14.77 7.91
N VAL A 115 -1.30 15.74 8.81
CA VAL A 115 -1.51 15.53 10.26
C VAL A 115 -2.98 15.22 10.54
N GLY A 116 -3.92 15.93 9.89
CA GLY A 116 -5.35 15.64 9.99
C GLY A 116 -5.69 14.22 9.57
N VAL A 117 -5.12 13.73 8.47
CA VAL A 117 -5.28 12.32 8.02
C VAL A 117 -4.76 11.35 9.07
N ALA A 118 -3.60 11.62 9.69
CA ALA A 118 -3.06 10.79 10.76
C ALA A 118 -4.01 10.69 11.97
N LEU A 119 -4.66 11.80 12.34
CA LEU A 119 -5.68 11.81 13.39
C LEU A 119 -6.90 10.95 13.02
N VAL A 120 -7.37 11.02 11.77
CA VAL A 120 -8.47 10.17 11.28
C VAL A 120 -8.08 8.69 11.37
N TYR A 121 -6.88 8.32 10.97
CA TYR A 121 -6.41 6.93 11.11
C TYR A 121 -6.33 6.49 12.57
N PHE A 122 -5.92 7.38 13.48
CA PHE A 122 -5.90 7.09 14.90
C PHE A 122 -7.31 6.84 15.45
N VAL A 123 -8.29 7.67 15.09
CA VAL A 123 -9.70 7.49 15.46
C VAL A 123 -10.24 6.17 14.88
N MET A 124 -9.96 5.87 13.62
CA MET A 124 -10.36 4.62 12.99
C MET A 124 -9.75 3.40 13.71
N SER A 125 -8.48 3.48 14.09
CA SER A 125 -7.82 2.42 14.87
C SER A 125 -8.48 2.20 16.23
N ALA A 126 -8.84 3.29 16.92
CA ALA A 126 -9.57 3.21 18.21
C ALA A 126 -10.96 2.60 18.03
N LEU A 127 -11.69 2.96 16.98
CA LEU A 127 -13.00 2.38 16.65
C LEU A 127 -12.90 0.88 16.38
N VAL A 128 -11.89 0.45 15.61
CA VAL A 128 -11.65 -0.98 15.34
C VAL A 128 -11.30 -1.75 16.60
N LYS A 129 -10.52 -1.15 17.50
CA LYS A 129 -10.20 -1.75 18.78
C LYS A 129 -11.45 -1.93 19.66
N TRP A 130 -12.41 -1.01 19.58
CA TRP A 130 -13.62 -1.00 20.40
C TRP A 130 -14.73 -1.88 19.85
N GLN A 131 -15.00 -1.79 18.53
CA GLN A 131 -16.14 -2.46 17.88
C GLN A 131 -15.74 -3.65 17.00
N GLY A 132 -14.44 -3.90 16.86
CA GLY A 132 -13.89 -4.97 16.03
C GLY A 132 -13.85 -4.65 14.53
N VAL A 133 -13.34 -5.58 13.74
CA VAL A 133 -13.11 -5.44 12.28
C VAL A 133 -14.43 -5.27 11.51
N ARG A 134 -15.56 -5.69 12.05
CA ARG A 134 -16.89 -5.57 11.40
C ARG A 134 -17.27 -4.13 11.03
N VAL A 135 -16.75 -3.15 11.76
CA VAL A 135 -17.00 -1.72 11.46
C VAL A 135 -16.41 -1.35 10.12
N ILE A 136 -15.18 -1.80 9.83
CA ILE A 136 -14.51 -1.54 8.55
C ILE A 136 -15.25 -2.24 7.42
N GLU A 137 -15.62 -3.51 7.59
CA GLU A 137 -16.37 -4.26 6.58
C GLU A 137 -17.74 -3.63 6.26
N ARG A 138 -18.36 -2.98 7.25
CA ARG A 138 -19.63 -2.29 7.09
C ARG A 138 -19.47 -0.90 6.46
N LEU A 139 -18.40 -0.20 6.81
CA LEU A 139 -18.10 1.15 6.30
C LEU A 139 -17.55 1.11 4.88
N PHE A 140 -16.72 0.10 4.58
CA PHE A 140 -16.09 -0.12 3.27
C PHE A 140 -16.50 -1.48 2.67
N PRO A 141 -17.76 -1.61 2.23
CA PRO A 141 -18.16 -2.84 1.54
C PRO A 141 -17.37 -3.01 0.23
N PRO A 142 -17.14 -4.24 -0.25
CA PRO A 142 -16.39 -4.52 -1.47
C PRO A 142 -16.89 -3.78 -2.71
N VAL A 143 -18.18 -3.47 -2.75
CA VAL A 143 -18.84 -2.69 -3.82
C VAL A 143 -18.30 -1.25 -3.90
N VAL A 144 -17.88 -0.67 -2.78
CA VAL A 144 -17.28 0.68 -2.73
C VAL A 144 -15.79 0.64 -2.99
N ILE A 145 -15.10 -0.36 -2.46
CA ILE A 145 -13.63 -0.48 -2.58
C ILE A 145 -13.22 -0.67 -4.04
N GLY A 146 -13.94 -1.50 -4.81
CA GLY A 146 -13.63 -1.77 -6.20
C GLY A 146 -13.56 -0.50 -7.08
N PRO A 147 -14.63 0.29 -7.16
CA PRO A 147 -14.63 1.55 -7.90
C PRO A 147 -13.55 2.53 -7.43
N VAL A 148 -13.31 2.64 -6.11
CA VAL A 148 -12.28 3.54 -5.58
C VAL A 148 -10.88 3.14 -6.07
N ILE A 149 -10.55 1.84 -6.08
CA ILE A 149 -9.25 1.36 -6.60
C ILE A 149 -9.12 1.67 -8.09
N ILE A 150 -10.19 1.49 -8.88
CA ILE A 150 -10.21 1.82 -10.30
C ILE A 150 -9.98 3.32 -10.51
N LEU A 151 -10.65 4.18 -9.74
CA LEU A 151 -10.49 5.63 -9.84
C LEU A 151 -9.06 6.08 -9.48
N ILE A 152 -8.44 5.49 -8.45
CA ILE A 152 -7.04 5.74 -8.10
C ILE A 152 -6.14 5.34 -9.28
N GLY A 153 -6.32 4.16 -9.85
CA GLY A 153 -5.55 3.70 -11.01
C GLY A 153 -5.70 4.62 -12.22
N LEU A 154 -6.92 5.04 -12.54
CA LEU A 154 -7.19 5.98 -13.64
C LEU A 154 -6.59 7.36 -13.40
N SER A 155 -6.62 7.88 -12.17
CA SER A 155 -6.03 9.18 -11.85
C SER A 155 -4.51 9.19 -12.03
N LEU A 156 -3.85 8.05 -11.86
CA LEU A 156 -2.41 7.88 -12.04
C LEU A 156 -2.02 7.50 -13.48
N ALA A 157 -2.97 7.10 -14.31
CA ALA A 157 -2.70 6.66 -15.69
C ALA A 157 -2.00 7.74 -16.52
N GLY A 158 -2.42 9.01 -16.38
CA GLY A 158 -1.78 10.14 -17.04
C GLY A 158 -0.31 10.31 -16.67
N THR A 159 0.02 10.19 -15.39
CA THR A 159 1.40 10.22 -14.89
C THR A 159 2.21 9.05 -15.44
N GLY A 160 1.64 7.84 -15.42
CA GLY A 160 2.29 6.65 -15.99
C GLY A 160 2.60 6.78 -17.48
N VAL A 161 1.65 7.30 -18.27
CA VAL A 161 1.85 7.55 -19.70
C VAL A 161 2.93 8.62 -19.94
N ASN A 162 2.95 9.69 -19.15
CA ASN A 162 3.97 10.74 -19.29
C ASN A 162 5.38 10.21 -18.98
N MET A 163 5.53 9.38 -17.98
CA MET A 163 6.79 8.70 -17.67
C MET A 163 7.20 7.71 -18.77
N ALA A 164 6.24 6.98 -19.36
CA ALA A 164 6.49 6.05 -20.45
C ALA A 164 6.97 6.75 -21.73
N LYS A 165 6.56 7.99 -21.97
CA LYS A 165 6.97 8.78 -23.17
C LYS A 165 8.47 9.02 -23.23
N GLU A 166 9.19 9.04 -22.13
CA GLU A 166 10.63 9.21 -22.11
C GLU A 166 11.36 8.04 -22.80
N ASN A 167 10.87 6.81 -22.61
CA ASN A 167 11.40 5.64 -23.29
C ASN A 167 10.36 4.51 -23.41
N TRP A 168 9.64 4.49 -24.53
CA TRP A 168 8.60 3.51 -24.81
C TRP A 168 9.08 2.06 -24.82
N VAL A 169 10.32 1.82 -25.24
CA VAL A 169 10.88 0.47 -25.30
C VAL A 169 11.02 -0.10 -23.87
N LEU A 170 11.62 0.68 -22.97
CA LEU A 170 11.76 0.28 -21.57
C LEU A 170 10.41 0.13 -20.86
N ALA A 171 9.46 1.03 -21.13
CA ALA A 171 8.13 0.98 -20.58
C ALA A 171 7.38 -0.30 -21.01
N LEU A 172 7.40 -0.64 -22.30
CA LEU A 172 6.78 -1.87 -22.80
C LEU A 172 7.49 -3.13 -22.27
N LEU A 173 8.82 -3.12 -22.23
CA LEU A 173 9.59 -4.26 -21.70
C LEU A 173 9.27 -4.51 -20.23
N SER A 174 9.19 -3.47 -19.41
CA SER A 174 8.83 -3.57 -18.00
C SER A 174 7.39 -4.06 -17.81
N LEU A 175 6.45 -3.56 -18.61
CA LEU A 175 5.05 -3.98 -18.59
C LEU A 175 4.92 -5.47 -18.95
N VAL A 176 5.54 -5.90 -20.07
CA VAL A 176 5.50 -7.30 -20.49
C VAL A 176 6.14 -8.21 -19.43
N THR A 177 7.28 -7.80 -18.87
CA THR A 177 7.94 -8.57 -17.82
C THR A 177 7.05 -8.70 -16.59
N ALA A 178 6.41 -7.60 -16.15
CA ALA A 178 5.50 -7.61 -15.01
C ALA A 178 4.30 -8.55 -15.24
N VAL A 179 3.69 -8.50 -16.44
CA VAL A 179 2.56 -9.38 -16.80
C VAL A 179 3.00 -10.85 -16.83
N VAL A 180 4.12 -11.18 -17.49
CA VAL A 180 4.62 -12.56 -17.60
C VAL A 180 4.95 -13.14 -16.22
N VAL A 181 5.59 -12.36 -15.35
CA VAL A 181 5.92 -12.80 -13.98
C VAL A 181 4.65 -12.97 -13.14
N SER A 182 3.64 -12.12 -13.33
CA SER A 182 2.36 -12.20 -12.60
C SER A 182 1.49 -13.40 -13.03
N MET A 183 1.65 -13.90 -14.26
CA MET A 183 0.90 -15.05 -14.77
C MET A 183 1.48 -16.40 -14.35
N LYS A 184 2.67 -16.46 -13.76
CA LYS A 184 3.37 -17.67 -13.34
C LYS A 184 3.24 -17.92 -11.84
#